data_da7f16f414071c2ac545fd0fa6fb4c8a
#
_entry.id   da7f16f414071c2ac545fd0fa6fb4c8a
#
_cell.length_a   1.000
_cell.length_b   1.000
_cell.length_c   1.000
_cell.angle_alpha   90.00
_cell.angle_beta   90.00
_cell.angle_gamma   90.00
#
_symmetry.space_group_name_H-M   'P 1'
#
loop_
_entity.id
_entity.type
_entity.pdbx_description
1 polymer ?
#
loop_
_entity_poly.entity_id
_entity_poly.type
_entity_poly.pdbx_seq_one_letter_code
_entity_poly.pdbx_strand_id
1 'polypeptide(L)'
;MFNVYFSELLVSIVIDNCLSQNFQESTIQDLSLYNFQVDNNQVGEIAALKLEAEPKLPGVILTEEEKLSGMISRQRFLEYLSRPFGRELFLKISLKTFYQFAGSDFLVLLGNTTIVEASTRALQRPNCIMYEPIVVEIEPNVYRLLDIHHLLVAQCQMYQLTNNLLHELYRKLERANKELEI
;
A
#
# COMPACT_ATOMS: atom_id res chain seq x y z
N MET A 1 -26.88 -22.92 35.90
CA MET A 1 -26.73 -21.54 35.54
C MET A 1 -25.31 -21.15 35.08
N PHE A 2 -24.26 -21.81 35.59
CA PHE A 2 -22.84 -21.55 35.23
C PHE A 2 -22.45 -21.91 33.80
N ASN A 3 -23.17 -22.80 33.12
CA ASN A 3 -22.78 -23.32 31.81
C ASN A 3 -23.18 -22.41 30.63
N VAL A 4 -24.16 -21.53 30.80
CA VAL A 4 -24.63 -20.65 29.74
C VAL A 4 -23.72 -19.42 29.57
N TYR A 5 -23.28 -18.82 30.69
CA TYR A 5 -22.37 -17.68 30.68
C TYR A 5 -20.98 -18.03 30.12
N PHE A 6 -20.49 -19.24 30.42
CA PHE A 6 -19.20 -19.69 29.90
C PHE A 6 -19.25 -19.97 28.40
N SER A 7 -20.38 -20.44 27.86
CA SER A 7 -20.58 -20.65 26.44
C SER A 7 -20.71 -19.33 25.67
N GLU A 8 -21.42 -18.36 26.24
CA GLU A 8 -21.53 -17.01 25.63
C GLU A 8 -20.17 -16.26 25.62
N LEU A 9 -19.40 -16.40 26.71
CA LEU A 9 -18.06 -15.81 26.79
C LEU A 9 -17.10 -16.45 25.78
N LEU A 10 -17.11 -17.78 25.64
CA LEU A 10 -16.32 -18.50 24.64
C LEU A 10 -16.73 -18.15 23.23
N VAL A 11 -18.03 -18.05 22.94
CA VAL A 11 -18.52 -17.63 21.62
C VAL A 11 -18.10 -16.20 21.31
N SER A 12 -18.17 -15.29 22.28
CA SER A 12 -17.70 -13.91 22.11
C SER A 12 -16.18 -13.86 21.83
N ILE A 13 -15.36 -14.60 22.57
CA ILE A 13 -13.91 -14.69 22.37
C ILE A 13 -13.57 -15.29 20.99
N VAL A 14 -14.32 -16.31 20.55
CA VAL A 14 -14.10 -16.95 19.24
C VAL A 14 -14.48 -16.00 18.11
N ILE A 15 -15.59 -15.26 18.25
CA ILE A 15 -16.00 -14.25 17.25
C ILE A 15 -14.98 -13.10 17.20
N ASP A 16 -14.53 -12.61 18.35
CA ASP A 16 -13.52 -11.55 18.43
C ASP A 16 -12.15 -12.02 17.86
N ASN A 17 -11.78 -13.29 18.05
CA ASN A 17 -10.59 -13.89 17.44
C ASN A 17 -10.75 -14.07 15.92
N CYS A 18 -11.92 -14.48 15.42
CA CYS A 18 -12.18 -14.56 13.99
C CYS A 18 -12.13 -13.17 13.31
N LEU A 19 -12.67 -12.14 13.98
CA LEU A 19 -12.59 -10.77 13.47
C LEU A 19 -11.15 -10.25 13.47
N SER A 20 -10.38 -10.49 14.53
CA SER A 20 -8.97 -10.09 14.60
C SER A 20 -8.09 -10.86 13.62
N GLN A 21 -8.33 -12.14 13.37
CA GLN A 21 -7.64 -12.94 12.36
C GLN A 21 -7.95 -12.43 10.96
N ASN A 22 -9.21 -12.14 10.61
CA ASN A 22 -9.57 -11.58 9.31
C ASN A 22 -8.92 -10.22 9.04
N PHE A 23 -8.70 -9.40 10.07
CA PHE A 23 -8.01 -8.12 9.93
C PHE A 23 -6.49 -8.28 9.77
N GLN A 24 -5.86 -9.26 10.43
CA GLN A 24 -4.44 -9.57 10.25
C GLN A 24 -4.14 -10.20 8.87
N GLU A 25 -5.12 -10.81 8.24
CA GLU A 25 -5.03 -11.42 6.91
C GLU A 25 -5.36 -10.45 5.76
N SER A 26 -5.77 -9.20 6.03
CA SER A 26 -6.04 -8.20 5.00
C SER A 26 -4.77 -7.93 4.18
N THR A 27 -4.93 -7.99 2.86
CA THR A 27 -3.83 -7.92 1.90
C THR A 27 -3.82 -6.59 1.15
N ILE A 28 -2.69 -6.26 0.53
CA ILE A 28 -2.55 -4.99 -0.18
C ILE A 28 -3.39 -4.92 -1.47
N GLN A 29 -3.82 -6.04 -2.03
CA GLN A 29 -4.73 -6.04 -3.18
C GLN A 29 -6.15 -5.52 -2.85
N ASP A 30 -6.53 -5.52 -1.55
CA ASP A 30 -7.82 -5.02 -1.07
C ASP A 30 -7.83 -3.49 -0.92
N LEU A 31 -6.66 -2.85 -1.04
CA LEU A 31 -6.50 -1.41 -0.98
C LEU A 31 -6.80 -0.73 -2.32
N SER A 32 -6.96 0.60 -2.29
CA SER A 32 -7.12 1.41 -3.50
C SER A 32 -5.83 1.40 -4.32
N LEU A 33 -5.83 0.68 -5.43
CA LEU A 33 -4.71 0.55 -6.34
C LEU A 33 -4.96 1.37 -7.62
N TYR A 34 -3.88 1.92 -8.18
CA TYR A 34 -3.93 2.73 -9.39
C TYR A 34 -3.40 1.96 -10.60
N ASN A 35 -4.14 2.03 -11.70
CA ASN A 35 -3.74 1.43 -12.97
C ASN A 35 -3.24 2.51 -13.92
N PHE A 36 -1.93 2.76 -13.91
CA PHE A 36 -1.32 3.62 -14.89
C PHE A 36 0.01 3.03 -15.35
N GLN A 37 -0.01 2.46 -16.55
CA GLN A 37 1.12 1.81 -17.19
C GLN A 37 1.34 2.46 -18.56
N VAL A 38 2.58 2.64 -18.94
CA VAL A 38 2.99 3.21 -20.23
C VAL A 38 4.19 2.44 -20.76
N ASP A 39 4.18 2.11 -22.05
CA ASP A 39 5.34 1.54 -22.72
C ASP A 39 6.53 2.52 -22.64
N ASN A 40 7.69 2.01 -22.28
CA ASN A 40 8.87 2.82 -22.02
C ASN A 40 9.46 3.50 -23.29
N ASN A 41 9.03 3.08 -24.48
CA ASN A 41 9.39 3.76 -25.73
C ASN A 41 8.53 5.01 -26.01
N GLN A 42 7.40 5.16 -25.29
CA GLN A 42 6.56 6.36 -25.41
C GLN A 42 7.28 7.58 -24.84
N VAL A 43 6.91 8.77 -25.34
CA VAL A 43 7.49 10.04 -24.87
C VAL A 43 6.94 10.45 -23.51
N GLY A 44 7.73 11.21 -22.76
CA GLY A 44 7.38 11.69 -21.42
C GLY A 44 6.09 12.52 -21.37
N GLU A 45 5.72 13.18 -22.46
CA GLU A 45 4.50 13.98 -22.56
C GLU A 45 3.22 13.19 -22.26
N ILE A 46 3.15 11.92 -22.69
CA ILE A 46 1.99 11.05 -22.43
C ILE A 46 1.80 10.84 -20.93
N ALA A 47 2.89 10.57 -20.21
CA ALA A 47 2.84 10.41 -18.76
C ALA A 47 2.51 11.74 -18.06
N ALA A 48 3.09 12.85 -18.54
CA ALA A 48 2.84 14.18 -17.98
C ALA A 48 1.36 14.56 -18.04
N LEU A 49 0.74 14.45 -19.23
CA LEU A 49 -0.68 14.77 -19.43
C LEU A 49 -1.59 13.96 -18.51
N LYS A 50 -1.31 12.67 -18.37
CA LYS A 50 -2.11 11.79 -17.49
C LYS A 50 -1.91 12.15 -16.02
N LEU A 51 -0.68 12.39 -15.58
CA LEU A 51 -0.38 12.81 -14.22
C LEU A 51 -0.99 14.19 -13.90
N GLU A 52 -1.04 15.13 -14.85
CA GLU A 52 -1.69 16.43 -14.68
C GLU A 52 -3.22 16.28 -14.59
N ALA A 53 -3.82 15.43 -15.43
CA ALA A 53 -5.26 15.19 -15.44
C ALA A 53 -5.77 14.44 -14.19
N GLU A 54 -4.94 13.56 -13.61
CA GLU A 54 -5.29 12.75 -12.44
C GLU A 54 -4.32 13.01 -11.28
N PRO A 55 -4.58 14.03 -10.43
CA PRO A 55 -3.69 14.42 -9.33
C PRO A 55 -3.44 13.33 -8.28
N LYS A 56 -4.33 12.33 -8.19
CA LYS A 56 -4.23 11.22 -7.24
C LYS A 56 -3.28 10.10 -7.68
N LEU A 57 -2.88 10.08 -8.96
CA LEU A 57 -1.93 9.07 -9.44
C LEU A 57 -0.57 9.24 -8.74
N PRO A 58 -0.07 8.20 -8.05
CA PRO A 58 1.20 8.30 -7.32
C PRO A 58 2.43 8.20 -8.22
N GLY A 59 2.27 7.78 -9.48
CA GLY A 59 3.35 7.62 -10.42
C GLY A 59 2.92 6.92 -11.70
N VAL A 60 3.88 6.44 -12.46
CA VAL A 60 3.69 5.69 -13.71
C VAL A 60 4.54 4.42 -13.67
N ILE A 61 3.94 3.29 -14.03
CA ILE A 61 4.64 2.02 -14.27
C ILE A 61 5.13 2.04 -15.72
N LEU A 62 6.39 1.70 -15.91
CA LEU A 62 6.99 1.55 -17.23
C LEU A 62 7.01 0.08 -17.61
N THR A 63 6.54 -0.22 -18.81
CA THR A 63 6.54 -1.57 -19.36
C THR A 63 7.39 -1.64 -20.62
N GLU A 64 8.00 -2.78 -20.87
CA GLU A 64 8.69 -3.14 -22.10
C GLU A 64 8.21 -4.53 -22.52
N GLU A 65 7.61 -4.67 -23.68
CA GLU A 65 6.98 -5.92 -24.12
C GLU A 65 6.01 -6.52 -23.06
N GLU A 66 5.17 -5.67 -22.50
CA GLU A 66 4.21 -5.99 -21.42
C GLU A 66 4.83 -6.41 -20.07
N LYS A 67 6.16 -6.42 -19.95
CA LYS A 67 6.86 -6.73 -18.70
C LYS A 67 7.21 -5.45 -17.95
N LEU A 68 7.26 -5.54 -16.63
CA LEU A 68 7.70 -4.46 -15.76
C LEU A 68 9.16 -4.08 -16.08
N SER A 69 9.35 -2.84 -16.50
CA SER A 69 10.66 -2.28 -16.84
C SER A 69 11.14 -1.23 -15.82
N GLY A 70 10.20 -0.57 -15.14
CA GLY A 70 10.53 0.45 -14.16
C GLY A 70 9.30 1.13 -13.57
N MET A 71 9.54 2.07 -12.67
CA MET A 71 8.51 2.93 -12.09
C MET A 71 9.10 4.32 -11.86
N ILE A 72 8.37 5.35 -12.22
CA ILE A 72 8.72 6.74 -11.89
C ILE A 72 7.59 7.30 -11.03
N SER A 73 7.90 7.71 -9.79
CA SER A 73 6.92 8.36 -8.94
C SER A 73 6.52 9.71 -9.48
N ARG A 74 5.31 10.15 -9.16
CA ARG A 74 4.81 11.49 -9.47
C ARG A 74 5.77 12.58 -8.99
N GLN A 75 6.27 12.43 -7.76
CA GLN A 75 7.18 13.41 -7.16
C GLN A 75 8.45 13.56 -8.01
N ARG A 76 9.11 12.45 -8.35
CA ARG A 76 10.32 12.49 -9.19
C ARG A 76 10.05 13.00 -10.58
N PHE A 77 8.94 12.55 -11.18
CA PHE A 77 8.54 13.01 -12.50
C PHE A 77 8.42 14.54 -12.54
N LEU A 78 7.68 15.12 -11.59
CA LEU A 78 7.48 16.55 -11.49
C LEU A 78 8.77 17.30 -11.10
N GLU A 79 9.61 16.72 -10.23
CA GLU A 79 10.91 17.29 -9.88
C GLU A 79 11.78 17.52 -11.12
N TYR A 80 11.88 16.51 -12.00
CA TYR A 80 12.67 16.64 -13.22
C TYR A 80 12.07 17.63 -14.21
N LEU A 81 10.74 17.69 -14.33
CA LEU A 81 10.08 18.69 -15.16
C LEU A 81 10.24 20.13 -14.64
N SER A 82 10.44 20.32 -13.34
CA SER A 82 10.64 21.64 -12.73
C SER A 82 12.05 22.19 -12.88
N ARG A 83 13.02 21.37 -13.29
CA ARG A 83 14.40 21.81 -13.54
C ARG A 83 14.46 22.78 -14.74
N PRO A 84 15.47 23.65 -14.80
CA PRO A 84 15.68 24.49 -15.97
C PRO A 84 15.69 23.64 -17.26
N PHE A 85 14.87 24.02 -18.25
CA PHE A 85 14.65 23.30 -19.52
C PHE A 85 14.06 21.87 -19.34
N GLY A 86 13.62 21.49 -18.13
CA GLY A 86 13.14 20.16 -17.83
C GLY A 86 11.94 19.74 -18.69
N ARG A 87 10.94 20.62 -18.84
CA ARG A 87 9.76 20.33 -19.70
C ARG A 87 10.16 20.16 -21.18
N GLU A 88 11.03 21.00 -21.70
CA GLU A 88 11.46 20.95 -23.10
C GLU A 88 12.26 19.68 -23.42
N LEU A 89 13.04 19.21 -22.46
CA LEU A 89 13.85 18.01 -22.59
C LEU A 89 13.03 16.74 -22.31
N PHE A 90 12.48 16.61 -21.09
CA PHE A 90 11.92 15.33 -20.61
C PHE A 90 10.55 14.99 -21.19
N LEU A 91 9.78 15.96 -21.71
CA LEU A 91 8.53 15.66 -22.40
C LEU A 91 8.73 15.03 -23.77
N LYS A 92 9.85 15.34 -24.44
CA LYS A 92 10.13 14.92 -25.82
C LYS A 92 10.94 13.62 -25.95
N ILE A 93 11.65 13.21 -24.91
CA ILE A 93 12.41 11.97 -24.92
C ILE A 93 11.54 10.78 -24.51
N SER A 94 11.98 9.56 -24.85
CA SER A 94 11.31 8.35 -24.42
C SER A 94 11.35 8.19 -22.89
N LEU A 95 10.32 7.57 -22.33
CA LEU A 95 10.27 7.26 -20.90
C LEU A 95 11.43 6.34 -20.48
N LYS A 96 11.91 5.48 -21.36
CA LYS A 96 13.12 4.67 -21.15
C LYS A 96 14.34 5.56 -20.89
N THR A 97 14.54 6.60 -21.70
CA THR A 97 15.63 7.55 -21.51
C THR A 97 15.40 8.43 -20.29
N PHE A 98 14.17 8.88 -20.06
CA PHE A 98 13.82 9.65 -18.88
C PHE A 98 14.10 8.85 -17.59
N TYR A 99 13.76 7.56 -17.57
CA TYR A 99 14.00 6.67 -16.43
C TYR A 99 15.48 6.56 -16.04
N GLN A 100 16.40 6.69 -16.98
CA GLN A 100 17.85 6.72 -16.71
C GLN A 100 18.25 7.88 -15.79
N PHE A 101 17.50 8.98 -15.82
CA PHE A 101 17.74 10.15 -14.97
C PHE A 101 16.88 10.13 -13.70
N ALA A 102 15.61 9.81 -13.83
CA ALA A 102 14.61 9.92 -12.77
C ALA A 102 14.32 8.59 -12.05
N GLY A 103 14.81 7.46 -12.57
CA GLY A 103 14.62 6.15 -11.98
C GLY A 103 15.24 6.03 -10.60
N SER A 104 14.62 5.23 -9.76
CA SER A 104 15.11 4.85 -8.45
C SER A 104 14.77 3.39 -8.21
N ASP A 105 15.41 2.80 -7.20
CA ASP A 105 14.96 1.52 -6.68
C ASP A 105 13.51 1.61 -6.24
N PHE A 106 12.72 0.63 -6.60
CA PHE A 106 11.31 0.55 -6.22
C PHE A 106 10.99 -0.83 -5.66
N LEU A 107 9.97 -0.88 -4.80
CA LEU A 107 9.53 -2.10 -4.16
C LEU A 107 8.43 -2.74 -5.00
N VAL A 108 8.59 -4.04 -5.30
CA VAL A 108 7.54 -4.88 -5.90
C VAL A 108 7.05 -5.86 -4.86
N LEU A 109 5.75 -5.95 -4.67
CA LEU A 109 5.08 -6.87 -3.76
C LEU A 109 3.99 -7.63 -4.48
N LEU A 110 3.73 -8.86 -4.05
CA LEU A 110 2.58 -9.62 -4.52
C LEU A 110 1.29 -9.08 -3.89
N GLY A 111 0.19 -9.12 -4.61
CA GLY A 111 -1.11 -8.62 -4.16
C GLY A 111 -1.60 -9.27 -2.86
N ASN A 112 -1.26 -10.54 -2.63
CA ASN A 112 -1.58 -11.29 -1.41
C ASN A 112 -0.64 -11.00 -0.22
N THR A 113 0.31 -10.07 -0.34
CA THR A 113 1.13 -9.62 0.79
C THR A 113 0.24 -8.92 1.81
N THR A 114 0.42 -9.24 3.10
CA THR A 114 -0.37 -8.59 4.16
C THR A 114 -0.01 -7.11 4.29
N ILE A 115 -0.96 -6.30 4.75
CA ILE A 115 -0.75 -4.86 4.97
C ILE A 115 0.39 -4.63 5.97
N VAL A 116 0.50 -5.46 7.01
CA VAL A 116 1.55 -5.38 8.03
C VAL A 116 2.93 -5.64 7.43
N GLU A 117 3.07 -6.70 6.66
CA GLU A 117 4.33 -7.03 6.00
C GLU A 117 4.72 -5.96 4.97
N ALA A 118 3.78 -5.53 4.15
CA ALA A 118 3.99 -4.48 3.15
C ALA A 118 4.46 -3.17 3.80
N SER A 119 3.82 -2.76 4.91
CA SER A 119 4.20 -1.56 5.66
C SER A 119 5.60 -1.68 6.25
N THR A 120 5.92 -2.84 6.82
CA THR A 120 7.25 -3.09 7.39
C THR A 120 8.33 -3.00 6.31
N ARG A 121 8.13 -3.66 5.17
CA ARG A 121 9.08 -3.62 4.04
C ARG A 121 9.20 -2.22 3.44
N ALA A 122 8.09 -1.49 3.35
CA ALA A 122 8.09 -0.12 2.84
C ALA A 122 8.90 0.82 3.73
N LEU A 123 8.71 0.74 5.05
CA LEU A 123 9.40 1.60 6.03
C LEU A 123 10.88 1.23 6.25
N GLN A 124 11.31 0.03 5.87
CA GLN A 124 12.72 -0.37 5.90
C GLN A 124 13.53 0.16 4.72
N ARG A 125 12.88 0.79 3.73
CA ARG A 125 13.58 1.39 2.59
C ARG A 125 14.44 2.58 3.02
N PRO A 126 15.52 2.91 2.28
CA PRO A 126 16.28 4.12 2.49
C PRO A 126 15.41 5.38 2.48
N ASN A 127 15.75 6.38 3.30
CA ASN A 127 14.95 7.60 3.47
C ASN A 127 14.62 8.31 2.15
N CYS A 128 15.52 8.27 1.17
CA CYS A 128 15.34 8.92 -0.13
C CYS A 128 14.26 8.27 -1.02
N ILE A 129 13.84 7.04 -0.71
CA ILE A 129 12.81 6.29 -1.45
C ILE A 129 11.70 5.76 -0.54
N MET A 130 11.71 6.09 0.74
CA MET A 130 10.77 5.54 1.72
C MET A 130 9.31 5.88 1.37
N TYR A 131 9.07 7.04 0.78
CA TYR A 131 7.73 7.49 0.40
C TYR A 131 7.38 7.25 -1.08
N GLU A 132 8.28 6.60 -1.82
CA GLU A 132 7.98 6.21 -3.20
C GLU A 132 6.85 5.18 -3.24
N PRO A 133 5.96 5.20 -4.24
CA PRO A 133 4.89 4.21 -4.36
C PRO A 133 5.45 2.79 -4.48
N ILE A 134 4.57 1.82 -4.23
CA ILE A 134 4.88 0.39 -4.32
C ILE A 134 4.23 -0.14 -5.59
N VAL A 135 4.96 -0.96 -6.33
CA VAL A 135 4.41 -1.73 -7.43
C VAL A 135 3.83 -3.02 -6.88
N VAL A 136 2.56 -3.26 -7.13
CA VAL A 136 1.84 -4.46 -6.67
C VAL A 136 1.57 -5.35 -7.87
N GLU A 137 2.08 -6.57 -7.85
CA GLU A 137 1.75 -7.61 -8.83
C GLU A 137 0.51 -8.35 -8.36
N ILE A 138 -0.63 -8.11 -9.03
CA ILE A 138 -1.92 -8.72 -8.70
C ILE A 138 -2.00 -10.14 -9.27
N GLU A 139 -1.60 -10.28 -10.52
CA GLU A 139 -1.49 -11.53 -11.27
C GLU A 139 -0.16 -11.51 -12.04
N PRO A 140 0.30 -12.63 -12.57
CA PRO A 140 1.54 -12.66 -13.35
C PRO A 140 1.54 -11.61 -14.46
N ASN A 141 2.48 -10.68 -14.42
CA ASN A 141 2.63 -9.52 -15.32
C ASN A 141 1.48 -8.48 -15.27
N VAL A 142 0.62 -8.51 -14.26
CA VAL A 142 -0.42 -7.50 -14.03
C VAL A 142 -0.04 -6.63 -12.84
N TYR A 143 0.37 -5.41 -13.11
CA TYR A 143 0.93 -4.49 -12.10
C TYR A 143 -0.01 -3.34 -11.80
N ARG A 144 0.02 -2.88 -10.56
CA ARG A 144 -0.70 -1.69 -10.07
C ARG A 144 0.21 -0.87 -9.17
N LEU A 145 -0.13 0.40 -8.97
CA LEU A 145 0.56 1.26 -8.02
C LEU A 145 -0.24 1.35 -6.72
N LEU A 146 0.45 1.18 -5.61
CA LEU A 146 -0.06 1.45 -4.27
C LEU A 146 0.63 2.71 -3.74
N ASP A 147 -0.18 3.72 -3.40
CA ASP A 147 0.33 4.90 -2.72
C ASP A 147 0.71 4.54 -1.28
N ILE A 148 1.90 4.92 -0.86
CA ILE A 148 2.38 4.68 0.50
C ILE A 148 1.47 5.29 1.57
N HIS A 149 0.82 6.43 1.28
CA HIS A 149 -0.14 7.04 2.19
C HIS A 149 -1.33 6.12 2.46
N HIS A 150 -1.91 5.50 1.41
CA HIS A 150 -3.02 4.56 1.58
C HIS A 150 -2.62 3.33 2.41
N LEU A 151 -1.40 2.82 2.19
CA LEU A 151 -0.87 1.71 2.97
C LEU A 151 -0.72 2.07 4.45
N LEU A 152 -0.15 3.23 4.77
CA LEU A 152 0.06 3.67 6.14
C LEU A 152 -1.26 4.00 6.85
N VAL A 153 -2.23 4.58 6.15
CA VAL A 153 -3.58 4.81 6.71
C VAL A 153 -4.25 3.49 7.05
N ALA A 154 -4.21 2.51 6.14
CA ALA A 154 -4.75 1.18 6.40
C ALA A 154 -4.08 0.50 7.60
N GLN A 155 -2.74 0.58 7.70
CA GLN A 155 -1.98 0.08 8.84
C GLN A 155 -2.40 0.73 10.15
N CYS A 156 -2.58 2.06 10.18
CA CYS A 156 -3.04 2.79 11.36
C CYS A 156 -4.45 2.36 11.77
N GLN A 157 -5.37 2.21 10.83
CA GLN A 157 -6.73 1.76 11.09
C GLN A 157 -6.75 0.35 11.68
N MET A 158 -5.97 -0.58 11.13
CA MET A 158 -5.83 -1.92 11.67
C MET A 158 -5.32 -1.91 13.11
N TYR A 159 -4.31 -1.09 13.38
CA TYR A 159 -3.75 -0.96 14.72
C TYR A 159 -4.76 -0.41 15.74
N GLN A 160 -5.54 0.60 15.36
CA GLN A 160 -6.61 1.16 16.20
C GLN A 160 -7.69 0.12 16.51
N LEU A 161 -8.12 -0.65 15.52
CA LEU A 161 -9.13 -1.71 15.71
C LEU A 161 -8.61 -2.80 16.66
N THR A 162 -7.38 -3.25 16.45
CA THR A 162 -6.74 -4.24 17.32
C THR A 162 -6.66 -3.76 18.78
N ASN A 163 -6.25 -2.52 18.99
CA ASN A 163 -6.19 -1.93 20.33
C ASN A 163 -7.58 -1.83 21.00
N ASN A 164 -8.60 -1.43 20.24
CA ASN A 164 -9.96 -1.35 20.76
C ASN A 164 -10.47 -2.74 21.20
N LEU A 165 -10.24 -3.77 20.37
CA LEU A 165 -10.58 -5.14 20.70
C LEU A 165 -9.85 -5.64 21.96
N LEU A 166 -8.57 -5.36 22.07
CA LEU A 166 -7.80 -5.71 23.28
C LEU A 166 -8.38 -5.06 24.53
N HIS A 167 -8.72 -3.77 24.48
CA HIS A 167 -9.34 -3.07 25.61
C HIS A 167 -10.69 -3.65 25.99
N GLU A 168 -11.52 -4.05 25.04
CA GLU A 168 -12.78 -4.72 25.32
C GLU A 168 -12.58 -6.07 25.97
N LEU A 169 -11.64 -6.88 25.48
CA LEU A 169 -11.31 -8.18 26.05
C LEU A 169 -10.80 -8.04 27.50
N TYR A 170 -9.93 -7.09 27.79
CA TYR A 170 -9.48 -6.81 29.15
C TYR A 170 -10.62 -6.44 30.07
N ARG A 171 -11.54 -5.58 29.64
CA ARG A 171 -12.73 -5.20 30.44
C ARG A 171 -13.65 -6.40 30.72
N LYS A 172 -13.86 -7.27 29.73
CA LYS A 172 -14.64 -8.51 29.90
C LYS A 172 -13.97 -9.44 30.91
N LEU A 173 -12.65 -9.61 30.79
CA LEU A 173 -11.87 -10.45 31.70
C LEU A 173 -11.91 -9.94 33.15
N GLU A 174 -11.75 -8.63 33.37
CA GLU A 174 -11.86 -8.03 34.71
C GLU A 174 -13.23 -8.22 35.32
N ARG A 175 -14.32 -8.11 34.54
CA ARG A 175 -15.68 -8.37 35.03
C ARG A 175 -15.86 -9.83 35.45
N ALA A 176 -15.42 -10.76 34.59
CA ALA A 176 -15.50 -12.19 34.88
C ALA A 176 -14.69 -12.56 36.12
N ASN A 177 -13.50 -12.02 36.32
CA ASN A 177 -12.70 -12.27 37.53
C ASN A 177 -13.38 -11.73 38.80
N LYS A 178 -14.01 -10.55 38.77
CA LYS A 178 -14.75 -10.01 39.92
C LYS A 178 -15.97 -10.85 40.28
N GLU A 179 -16.63 -11.46 39.30
CA GLU A 179 -17.77 -12.33 39.52
C GLU A 179 -17.36 -13.70 40.13
N LEU A 180 -16.11 -14.12 39.94
CA LEU A 180 -15.57 -15.38 40.52
C LEU A 180 -15.02 -15.22 41.96
N GLU A 181 -14.74 -13.98 42.38
CA GLU A 181 -14.23 -13.67 43.72
C GLU A 181 -15.38 -13.48 44.78
N ILE A 182 -16.64 -13.59 44.38
CA ILE A 182 -17.84 -13.52 45.24
C ILE A 182 -18.35 -14.94 45.49
#